data_98816b42b700fbf479dfcc374c30a4ac
#
_entry.id   98816b42b700fbf479dfcc374c30a4ac
#
_cell.length_a   1.000
_cell.length_b   1.000
_cell.length_c   1.000
_cell.angle_alpha   90.00
_cell.angle_beta   90.00
_cell.angle_gamma   90.00
#
_symmetry.space_group_name_H-M   'P 1'
#
loop_
_entity.id
_entity.type
_entity.pdbx_description
1 polymer ?
#
loop_
_entity_poly.entity_id
_entity_poly.type
_entity_poly.pdbx_seq_one_letter_code
_entity_poly.pdbx_strand_id
1 'polypeptide(L)'
;MATFQDGLLKGKNAFVAGASSGINLQIATRLAQAGAAVTVLSRSPDKIEAAAAGIRATGANCIGIPQDVRDHEGVGEAFAKSVAAHGPIDIIVSGAAGNFVAPFNGISYNGFRAVIDIDLVGCYNVMKQGFPHLRTPGASVITISAPQAIHPYPMQAHVNAAKAGADMLVKTLAVEWGPLGVRVNSIIPGPIADTEGMARLAPNPEAMAKSAKSTPMQRLGTKDEVADLALFLCSDAAAYITGAIIPCDGGLCLLGAGRVGADR
;
A
#
# COMPACT_ATOMS: atom_id res chain seq x y z
N MET A 1 15.12 14.89 -16.06
CA MET A 1 15.69 15.23 -14.75
C MET A 1 15.13 14.23 -13.75
N ALA A 2 15.95 13.68 -12.85
CA ALA A 2 15.42 12.82 -11.78
C ALA A 2 14.51 13.66 -10.87
N THR A 3 13.34 13.13 -10.54
CA THR A 3 12.34 13.82 -9.69
C THR A 3 12.84 13.93 -8.23
N PHE A 4 13.65 12.96 -7.81
CA PHE A 4 14.22 12.91 -6.46
C PHE A 4 15.75 12.80 -6.53
N GLN A 5 16.41 13.25 -5.47
CA GLN A 5 17.86 13.15 -5.33
C GLN A 5 18.30 11.68 -5.17
N ASP A 6 19.42 11.31 -5.79
CA ASP A 6 20.00 9.98 -5.63
C ASP A 6 20.40 9.72 -4.17
N GLY A 7 20.14 8.50 -3.69
CA GLY A 7 20.49 8.09 -2.34
C GLY A 7 19.65 8.73 -1.23
N LEU A 8 18.47 9.29 -1.56
CA LEU A 8 17.55 9.95 -0.62
C LEU A 8 17.24 9.10 0.64
N LEU A 9 17.19 7.78 0.49
CA LEU A 9 16.92 6.83 1.57
C LEU A 9 18.14 5.97 1.94
N LYS A 10 19.35 6.44 1.64
CA LYS A 10 20.57 5.69 1.97
C LYS A 10 20.66 5.42 3.47
N GLY A 11 20.89 4.14 3.83
CA GLY A 11 20.99 3.69 5.22
C GLY A 11 19.64 3.49 5.93
N LYS A 12 18.51 3.63 5.21
CA LYS A 12 17.18 3.32 5.69
C LYS A 12 16.82 1.85 5.45
N ASN A 13 15.98 1.28 6.32
CA ASN A 13 15.40 -0.06 6.18
C ASN A 13 13.89 0.06 5.95
N ALA A 14 13.40 -0.48 4.83
CA ALA A 14 12.00 -0.48 4.46
C ALA A 14 11.41 -1.90 4.50
N PHE A 15 10.27 -2.06 5.15
CA PHE A 15 9.48 -3.29 5.19
C PHE A 15 8.18 -3.09 4.40
N VAL A 16 7.98 -3.86 3.32
CA VAL A 16 6.84 -3.71 2.41
C VAL A 16 6.00 -4.99 2.37
N ALA A 17 4.82 -4.96 2.97
CA ALA A 17 3.88 -6.08 3.00
C ALA A 17 2.96 -6.07 1.78
N GLY A 18 2.74 -7.25 1.18
CA GLY A 18 1.94 -7.42 -0.04
C GLY A 18 2.72 -7.10 -1.33
N ALA A 19 4.04 -7.23 -1.32
CA ALA A 19 4.94 -6.72 -2.37
C ALA A 19 5.37 -7.76 -3.41
N SER A 20 4.59 -8.80 -3.67
CA SER A 20 4.92 -9.78 -4.73
C SER A 20 4.60 -9.28 -6.14
N SER A 21 3.79 -8.24 -6.28
CA SER A 21 3.37 -7.66 -7.58
C SER A 21 2.77 -6.27 -7.42
N GLY A 22 2.43 -5.63 -8.54
CA GLY A 22 1.62 -4.43 -8.60
C GLY A 22 2.23 -3.20 -7.93
N ILE A 23 1.38 -2.40 -7.28
CA ILE A 23 1.74 -1.12 -6.67
C ILE A 23 2.80 -1.29 -5.58
N ASN A 24 2.63 -2.28 -4.69
CA ASN A 24 3.52 -2.46 -3.55
C ASN A 24 4.92 -2.93 -3.98
N LEU A 25 5.02 -3.77 -5.02
CA LEU A 25 6.31 -4.13 -5.62
C LEU A 25 6.99 -2.90 -6.23
N GLN A 26 6.24 -2.05 -6.92
CA GLN A 26 6.80 -0.81 -7.49
C GLN A 26 7.25 0.16 -6.39
N ILE A 27 6.49 0.29 -5.29
CA ILE A 27 6.92 1.06 -4.11
C ILE A 27 8.23 0.49 -3.56
N ALA A 28 8.30 -0.83 -3.31
CA ALA A 28 9.50 -1.49 -2.81
C ALA A 28 10.72 -1.25 -3.73
N THR A 29 10.53 -1.36 -5.04
CA THR A 29 11.55 -1.08 -6.05
C THR A 29 12.01 0.38 -6.02
N ARG A 30 11.08 1.32 -5.90
CA ARG A 30 11.37 2.75 -5.84
C ARG A 30 12.15 3.13 -4.57
N LEU A 31 11.76 2.57 -3.41
CA LEU A 31 12.49 2.78 -2.15
C LEU A 31 13.92 2.20 -2.23
N ALA A 32 14.07 1.03 -2.84
CA ALA A 32 15.38 0.41 -3.10
C ALA A 32 16.26 1.26 -4.02
N GLN A 33 15.72 1.77 -5.12
CA GLN A 33 16.42 2.68 -6.04
C GLN A 33 16.83 3.98 -5.36
N ALA A 34 16.06 4.44 -4.37
CA ALA A 34 16.41 5.59 -3.55
C ALA A 34 17.47 5.29 -2.46
N GLY A 35 17.96 4.05 -2.39
CA GLY A 35 19.08 3.64 -1.52
C GLY A 35 18.68 2.92 -0.23
N ALA A 36 17.40 2.61 -0.02
CA ALA A 36 16.97 1.82 1.13
C ALA A 36 17.34 0.33 0.96
N ALA A 37 17.68 -0.34 2.07
CA ALA A 37 17.57 -1.79 2.16
C ALA A 37 16.08 -2.17 2.29
N VAL A 38 15.64 -3.24 1.62
CA VAL A 38 14.21 -3.55 1.53
C VAL A 38 13.92 -4.99 1.93
N THR A 39 12.90 -5.16 2.74
CA THR A 39 12.27 -6.45 2.98
C THR A 39 10.90 -6.46 2.31
N VAL A 40 10.67 -7.44 1.43
CA VAL A 40 9.38 -7.66 0.79
C VAL A 40 8.70 -8.89 1.35
N LEU A 41 7.38 -8.80 1.62
CA LEU A 41 6.61 -9.87 2.23
C LEU A 41 5.36 -10.18 1.42
N SER A 42 5.10 -11.44 1.15
CA SER A 42 3.83 -11.96 0.64
C SER A 42 3.74 -13.48 0.83
N ARG A 43 2.55 -14.05 0.61
CA ARG A 43 2.25 -15.46 0.92
C ARG A 43 2.97 -16.49 0.05
N SER A 44 3.20 -16.19 -1.23
CA SER A 44 3.77 -17.16 -2.18
C SER A 44 5.30 -17.10 -2.14
N PRO A 45 5.98 -18.22 -1.76
CA PRO A 45 7.45 -18.26 -1.72
C PRO A 45 8.08 -17.90 -3.07
N ASP A 46 7.60 -18.51 -4.16
CA ASP A 46 8.18 -18.30 -5.49
C ASP A 46 8.00 -16.85 -5.98
N LYS A 47 6.79 -16.30 -5.78
CA LYS A 47 6.51 -14.91 -6.22
C LYS A 47 7.30 -13.89 -5.41
N ILE A 48 7.44 -14.09 -4.09
CA ILE A 48 8.15 -13.10 -3.27
C ILE A 48 9.66 -13.18 -3.49
N GLU A 49 10.21 -14.38 -3.73
CA GLU A 49 11.61 -14.53 -4.07
C GLU A 49 11.90 -13.93 -5.46
N ALA A 50 11.05 -14.14 -6.45
CA ALA A 50 11.18 -13.49 -7.76
C ALA A 50 11.16 -11.95 -7.65
N ALA A 51 10.27 -11.41 -6.82
CA ALA A 51 10.19 -9.97 -6.55
C ALA A 51 11.48 -9.44 -5.90
N ALA A 52 11.97 -10.13 -4.86
CA ALA A 52 13.22 -9.78 -4.19
C ALA A 52 14.43 -9.88 -5.14
N ALA A 53 14.50 -10.92 -5.96
CA ALA A 53 15.55 -11.09 -6.97
C ALA A 53 15.54 -9.94 -7.99
N GLY A 54 14.36 -9.51 -8.46
CA GLY A 54 14.21 -8.35 -9.34
C GLY A 54 14.73 -7.06 -8.71
N ILE A 55 14.46 -6.84 -7.43
CA ILE A 55 14.99 -5.68 -6.70
C ILE A 55 16.51 -5.80 -6.52
N ARG A 56 17.03 -6.96 -6.15
CA ARG A 56 18.51 -7.19 -6.03
C ARG A 56 19.25 -6.95 -7.34
N ALA A 57 18.63 -7.26 -8.48
CA ALA A 57 19.22 -7.01 -9.80
C ALA A 57 19.47 -5.51 -10.08
N THR A 58 18.84 -4.59 -9.35
CA THR A 58 19.13 -3.15 -9.41
C THR A 58 20.35 -2.72 -8.57
N GLY A 59 21.00 -3.66 -7.87
CA GLY A 59 22.12 -3.40 -6.97
C GLY A 59 21.71 -3.11 -5.52
N ALA A 60 20.42 -3.15 -5.18
CA ALA A 60 19.93 -2.89 -3.85
C ALA A 60 19.93 -4.14 -2.94
N ASN A 61 20.05 -3.94 -1.63
CA ASN A 61 19.89 -4.99 -0.65
C ASN A 61 18.39 -5.31 -0.47
N CYS A 62 17.99 -6.54 -0.81
CA CYS A 62 16.60 -6.97 -0.66
C CYS A 62 16.51 -8.42 -0.19
N ILE A 63 15.62 -8.67 0.76
CA ILE A 63 15.20 -10.02 1.17
C ILE A 63 13.70 -10.22 0.93
N GLY A 64 13.33 -11.42 0.47
CA GLY A 64 11.95 -11.85 0.30
C GLY A 64 11.55 -12.78 1.45
N ILE A 65 10.42 -12.50 2.11
CA ILE A 65 9.92 -13.34 3.20
C ILE A 65 8.54 -13.87 2.84
N PRO A 66 8.37 -15.19 2.67
CA PRO A 66 7.07 -15.79 2.46
C PRO A 66 6.29 -15.80 3.78
N GLN A 67 5.26 -14.94 3.91
CA GLN A 67 4.43 -14.87 5.10
C GLN A 67 3.04 -14.31 4.76
N ASP A 68 2.00 -14.82 5.42
CA ASP A 68 0.65 -14.29 5.36
C ASP A 68 0.47 -13.20 6.41
N VAL A 69 -0.03 -12.04 6.01
CA VAL A 69 -0.29 -10.92 6.94
C VAL A 69 -1.37 -11.23 7.99
N ARG A 70 -2.18 -12.27 7.77
CA ARG A 70 -3.18 -12.74 8.74
C ARG A 70 -2.56 -13.50 9.93
N ASP A 71 -1.36 -14.02 9.75
CA ASP A 71 -0.62 -14.70 10.80
C ASP A 71 0.16 -13.67 11.63
N HIS A 72 -0.41 -13.35 12.78
CA HIS A 72 0.11 -12.31 13.68
C HIS A 72 1.55 -12.59 14.14
N GLU A 73 1.83 -13.83 14.58
CA GLU A 73 3.15 -14.22 15.10
C GLU A 73 4.17 -14.30 13.97
N GLY A 74 3.81 -14.91 12.84
CA GLY A 74 4.65 -15.01 11.66
C GLY A 74 5.03 -13.64 11.05
N VAL A 75 4.15 -12.63 11.15
CA VAL A 75 4.51 -11.24 10.79
C VAL A 75 5.57 -10.69 11.74
N GLY A 76 5.47 -10.98 13.04
CA GLY A 76 6.50 -10.60 14.02
C GLY A 76 7.87 -11.22 13.72
N GLU A 77 7.91 -12.52 13.40
CA GLU A 77 9.12 -13.20 12.96
C GLU A 77 9.72 -12.58 11.69
N ALA A 78 8.86 -12.17 10.74
CA ALA A 78 9.30 -11.50 9.53
C ALA A 78 9.97 -10.14 9.84
N PHE A 79 9.42 -9.35 10.77
CA PHE A 79 10.08 -8.13 11.24
C PHE A 79 11.43 -8.41 11.91
N ALA A 80 11.51 -9.43 12.77
CA ALA A 80 12.77 -9.82 13.39
C ALA A 80 13.85 -10.21 12.35
N LYS A 81 13.48 -10.96 11.30
CA LYS A 81 14.38 -11.28 10.18
C LYS A 81 14.82 -10.03 9.42
N SER A 82 13.92 -9.08 9.17
CA SER A 82 14.24 -7.81 8.54
C SER A 82 15.24 -7.00 9.35
N VAL A 83 15.02 -6.89 10.66
CA VAL A 83 15.93 -6.18 11.57
C VAL A 83 17.30 -6.86 11.66
N ALA A 84 17.36 -8.19 11.69
CA ALA A 84 18.62 -8.93 11.67
C ALA A 84 19.43 -8.70 10.39
N ALA A 85 18.74 -8.52 9.25
CA ALA A 85 19.38 -8.31 7.96
C ALA A 85 19.78 -6.85 7.71
N HIS A 86 18.97 -5.88 8.14
CA HIS A 86 19.08 -4.48 7.70
C HIS A 86 19.07 -3.44 8.83
N GLY A 87 18.95 -3.88 10.09
CA GLY A 87 18.84 -2.98 11.25
C GLY A 87 17.41 -2.47 11.50
N PRO A 88 17.23 -1.50 12.40
CA PRO A 88 15.92 -0.97 12.77
C PRO A 88 15.11 -0.50 11.56
N ILE A 89 13.79 -0.61 11.66
CA ILE A 89 12.86 -0.27 10.57
C ILE A 89 12.64 1.25 10.51
N ASP A 90 12.91 1.85 9.38
CA ASP A 90 12.65 3.27 9.11
C ASP A 90 11.32 3.47 8.38
N ILE A 91 10.92 2.50 7.55
CA ILE A 91 9.75 2.61 6.68
C ILE A 91 8.93 1.32 6.77
N ILE A 92 7.62 1.45 6.99
CA ILE A 92 6.66 0.36 6.82
C ILE A 92 5.67 0.75 5.72
N VAL A 93 5.46 -0.17 4.76
CA VAL A 93 4.35 -0.07 3.81
C VAL A 93 3.44 -1.29 3.97
N SER A 94 2.20 -1.06 4.38
CA SER A 94 1.17 -2.10 4.51
C SER A 94 0.20 -2.01 3.34
N GLY A 95 0.29 -2.96 2.41
CA GLY A 95 -0.51 -2.93 1.19
C GLY A 95 -1.05 -4.30 0.76
N ALA A 96 -0.96 -5.33 1.60
CA ALA A 96 -1.63 -6.60 1.32
C ALA A 96 -3.14 -6.39 1.24
N ALA A 97 -3.78 -6.91 0.19
CA ALA A 97 -5.21 -6.73 -0.03
C ALA A 97 -5.85 -7.94 -0.72
N GLY A 98 -7.14 -8.12 -0.47
CA GLY A 98 -8.01 -9.06 -1.18
C GLY A 98 -9.25 -8.33 -1.69
N ASN A 99 -9.73 -8.69 -2.88
CA ASN A 99 -10.96 -8.12 -3.45
C ASN A 99 -11.67 -9.10 -4.36
N PHE A 100 -13.00 -9.06 -4.33
CA PHE A 100 -13.89 -9.65 -5.31
C PHE A 100 -15.15 -8.81 -5.43
N VAL A 101 -15.93 -9.02 -6.49
CA VAL A 101 -17.15 -8.26 -6.77
C VAL A 101 -18.37 -9.14 -6.52
N ALA A 102 -19.24 -8.74 -5.59
CA ALA A 102 -20.50 -9.43 -5.32
C ALA A 102 -21.53 -8.46 -4.68
N PRO A 103 -22.82 -8.57 -5.00
CA PRO A 103 -23.87 -7.82 -4.29
C PRO A 103 -23.89 -8.22 -2.82
N PHE A 104 -24.26 -7.30 -1.93
CA PHE A 104 -24.19 -7.53 -0.47
C PHE A 104 -24.85 -8.86 -0.06
N ASN A 105 -26.05 -9.14 -0.56
CA ASN A 105 -26.77 -10.38 -0.25
C ASN A 105 -26.10 -11.65 -0.83
N GLY A 106 -25.15 -11.51 -1.76
CA GLY A 106 -24.37 -12.61 -2.33
C GLY A 106 -23.00 -12.79 -1.68
N ILE A 107 -22.59 -11.90 -0.77
CA ILE A 107 -21.34 -12.06 -0.04
C ILE A 107 -21.55 -13.06 1.09
N SER A 108 -20.89 -14.21 1.02
CA SER A 108 -20.91 -15.18 2.13
C SER A 108 -20.17 -14.62 3.35
N TYR A 109 -20.52 -15.14 4.54
CA TYR A 109 -19.80 -14.80 5.77
C TYR A 109 -18.29 -15.02 5.66
N ASN A 110 -17.87 -16.16 5.11
CA ASN A 110 -16.44 -16.45 4.90
C ASN A 110 -15.79 -15.52 3.88
N GLY A 111 -16.51 -15.16 2.81
CA GLY A 111 -16.03 -14.19 1.81
C GLY A 111 -15.84 -12.80 2.43
N PHE A 112 -16.79 -12.32 3.23
CA PHE A 112 -16.67 -11.07 3.97
C PHE A 112 -15.45 -11.10 4.91
N ARG A 113 -15.37 -12.14 5.76
CA ARG A 113 -14.25 -12.32 6.69
C ARG A 113 -12.89 -12.37 5.99
N ALA A 114 -12.79 -13.09 4.88
CA ALA A 114 -11.52 -13.22 4.17
C ALA A 114 -10.92 -11.86 3.76
N VAL A 115 -11.77 -10.91 3.35
CA VAL A 115 -11.31 -9.56 3.00
C VAL A 115 -11.01 -8.72 4.25
N ILE A 116 -11.86 -8.77 5.27
CA ILE A 116 -11.58 -8.11 6.55
C ILE A 116 -10.28 -8.61 7.17
N ASP A 117 -10.06 -9.93 7.16
CA ASP A 117 -8.87 -10.55 7.73
C ASP A 117 -7.58 -10.16 6.98
N ILE A 118 -7.64 -9.98 5.65
CA ILE A 118 -6.47 -9.55 4.87
C ILE A 118 -6.25 -8.04 4.98
N ASP A 119 -7.29 -7.24 4.67
CA ASP A 119 -7.14 -5.80 4.42
C ASP A 119 -7.11 -4.98 5.71
N LEU A 120 -7.84 -5.41 6.75
CA LEU A 120 -7.91 -4.70 8.02
C LEU A 120 -7.10 -5.39 9.13
N VAL A 121 -7.36 -6.67 9.41
CA VAL A 121 -6.62 -7.39 10.46
C VAL A 121 -5.16 -7.58 10.05
N GLY A 122 -4.89 -7.90 8.77
CA GLY A 122 -3.53 -7.96 8.25
C GLY A 122 -2.79 -6.63 8.34
N CYS A 123 -3.48 -5.51 8.06
CA CYS A 123 -2.92 -4.17 8.25
C CYS A 123 -2.59 -3.93 9.75
N TYR A 124 -3.52 -4.25 10.66
CA TYR A 124 -3.28 -4.19 12.10
C TYR A 124 -2.06 -5.03 12.52
N ASN A 125 -1.94 -6.27 12.03
CA ASN A 125 -0.81 -7.15 12.36
C ASN A 125 0.53 -6.53 11.92
N VAL A 126 0.60 -5.98 10.71
CA VAL A 126 1.81 -5.31 10.21
C VAL A 126 2.17 -4.11 11.09
N MET A 127 1.19 -3.27 11.46
CA MET A 127 1.42 -2.12 12.34
C MET A 127 1.84 -2.55 13.75
N LYS A 128 1.10 -3.49 14.35
CA LYS A 128 1.32 -3.96 15.72
C LYS A 128 2.66 -4.62 15.90
N GLN A 129 3.01 -5.53 14.99
CA GLN A 129 4.27 -6.27 15.04
C GLN A 129 5.47 -5.42 14.57
N GLY A 130 5.23 -4.44 13.69
CA GLY A 130 6.29 -3.54 13.24
C GLY A 130 6.69 -2.49 14.27
N PHE A 131 5.76 -2.04 15.11
CA PHE A 131 5.98 -0.94 16.06
C PHE A 131 7.23 -1.12 16.96
N PRO A 132 7.47 -2.28 17.61
CA PRO A 132 8.65 -2.47 18.47
C PRO A 132 9.99 -2.35 17.73
N HIS A 133 9.97 -2.45 16.42
CA HIS A 133 11.16 -2.44 15.56
C HIS A 133 11.40 -1.09 14.87
N LEU A 134 10.48 -0.12 15.04
CA LEU A 134 10.61 1.19 14.40
C LEU A 134 11.79 1.99 14.96
N ARG A 135 12.49 2.65 14.07
CA ARG A 135 13.42 3.72 14.46
C ARG A 135 12.63 4.92 14.94
N THR A 136 12.77 5.26 16.20
CA THR A 136 12.15 6.43 16.81
C THR A 136 13.21 7.38 17.34
N PRO A 137 13.13 8.68 17.03
CA PRO A 137 12.22 9.30 16.07
C PRO A 137 12.63 9.06 14.61
N GLY A 138 11.69 9.33 13.68
CA GLY A 138 11.98 9.47 12.25
C GLY A 138 11.38 8.39 11.34
N ALA A 139 10.71 7.37 11.87
CA ALA A 139 10.06 6.37 11.04
C ALA A 139 8.83 6.93 10.29
N SER A 140 8.58 6.37 9.10
CA SER A 140 7.41 6.66 8.27
C SER A 140 6.64 5.39 7.97
N VAL A 141 5.34 5.40 8.23
CA VAL A 141 4.44 4.28 8.03
C VAL A 141 3.37 4.66 7.01
N ILE A 142 3.17 3.82 6.00
CA ILE A 142 2.22 4.06 4.91
C ILE A 142 1.29 2.86 4.78
N THR A 143 -0.01 3.12 4.66
CA THR A 143 -0.98 2.12 4.19
C THR A 143 -1.35 2.39 2.74
N ILE A 144 -1.67 1.32 2.00
CA ILE A 144 -2.27 1.43 0.67
C ILE A 144 -3.76 1.14 0.83
N SER A 145 -4.53 2.22 0.77
CA SER A 145 -5.98 2.22 0.85
C SER A 145 -6.62 2.11 -0.54
N ALA A 146 -7.86 2.54 -0.66
CA ALA A 146 -8.59 2.56 -1.93
C ALA A 146 -9.74 3.58 -1.86
N PRO A 147 -10.29 4.05 -3.00
CA PRO A 147 -11.43 4.97 -3.03
C PRO A 147 -12.66 4.47 -2.25
N GLN A 148 -12.77 3.16 -2.07
CA GLN A 148 -13.77 2.47 -1.26
C GLN A 148 -13.75 2.88 0.22
N ALA A 149 -12.65 3.41 0.72
CA ALA A 149 -12.58 3.93 2.10
C ALA A 149 -13.36 5.23 2.29
N ILE A 150 -13.54 6.01 1.21
CA ILE A 150 -14.17 7.34 1.25
C ILE A 150 -15.57 7.30 0.66
N HIS A 151 -15.75 6.56 -0.44
CA HIS A 151 -17.02 6.50 -1.17
C HIS A 151 -17.61 5.09 -1.16
N PRO A 152 -18.95 4.96 -1.05
CA PRO A 152 -19.60 3.65 -1.13
C PRO A 152 -19.52 3.13 -2.56
N TYR A 153 -18.82 2.01 -2.75
CA TYR A 153 -18.80 1.27 -4.02
C TYR A 153 -19.79 0.12 -3.92
N PRO A 154 -20.85 0.10 -4.73
CA PRO A 154 -21.74 -1.05 -4.83
C PRO A 154 -20.95 -2.33 -5.12
N MET A 155 -21.45 -3.47 -4.63
CA MET A 155 -20.86 -4.80 -4.82
C MET A 155 -19.48 -5.02 -4.15
N GLN A 156 -19.03 -4.12 -3.27
CA GLN A 156 -17.74 -4.18 -2.58
C GLN A 156 -17.84 -3.81 -1.08
N ALA A 157 -18.96 -4.14 -0.42
CA ALA A 157 -19.22 -3.77 0.98
C ALA A 157 -18.11 -4.22 1.95
N HIS A 158 -17.50 -5.39 1.71
CA HIS A 158 -16.38 -5.93 2.49
C HIS A 158 -15.12 -5.07 2.34
N VAL A 159 -14.79 -4.63 1.12
CA VAL A 159 -13.64 -3.75 0.86
C VAL A 159 -13.89 -2.35 1.43
N ASN A 160 -15.12 -1.81 1.25
CA ASN A 160 -15.49 -0.50 1.81
C ASN A 160 -15.27 -0.50 3.33
N ALA A 161 -15.78 -1.52 4.04
CA ALA A 161 -15.62 -1.64 5.48
C ALA A 161 -14.16 -1.79 5.91
N ALA A 162 -13.40 -2.67 5.23
CA ALA A 162 -12.00 -2.93 5.56
C ALA A 162 -11.12 -1.69 5.36
N LYS A 163 -11.23 -1.02 4.21
CA LYS A 163 -10.40 0.14 3.88
C LYS A 163 -10.75 1.38 4.72
N ALA A 164 -12.04 1.61 5.00
CA ALA A 164 -12.44 2.66 5.93
C ALA A 164 -11.89 2.42 7.34
N GLY A 165 -11.92 1.16 7.81
CA GLY A 165 -11.32 0.78 9.09
C GLY A 165 -9.80 0.97 9.12
N ALA A 166 -9.09 0.59 8.04
CA ALA A 166 -7.65 0.79 7.92
C ALA A 166 -7.27 2.27 7.92
N ASP A 167 -8.02 3.13 7.22
CA ASP A 167 -7.77 4.58 7.21
C ASP A 167 -8.06 5.22 8.58
N MET A 168 -9.06 4.72 9.34
CA MET A 168 -9.27 5.17 10.70
C MET A 168 -8.14 4.73 11.63
N LEU A 169 -7.61 3.50 11.45
CA LEU A 169 -6.43 3.03 12.18
C LEU A 169 -5.22 3.94 11.92
N VAL A 170 -4.97 4.36 10.68
CA VAL A 170 -3.90 5.32 10.32
C VAL A 170 -4.04 6.62 11.12
N LYS A 171 -5.23 7.20 11.20
CA LYS A 171 -5.48 8.44 11.95
C LYS A 171 -5.22 8.26 13.44
N THR A 172 -5.67 7.14 14.01
CA THR A 172 -5.45 6.81 15.42
C THR A 172 -3.96 6.68 15.72
N LEU A 173 -3.22 5.90 14.92
CA LEU A 173 -1.80 5.69 15.09
C LEU A 173 -0.98 6.97 14.87
N ALA A 174 -1.41 7.86 13.98
CA ALA A 174 -0.77 9.17 13.81
C ALA A 174 -0.84 10.02 15.09
N VAL A 175 -1.96 9.95 15.82
CA VAL A 175 -2.12 10.64 17.12
C VAL A 175 -1.27 9.97 18.21
N GLU A 176 -1.29 8.63 18.29
CA GLU A 176 -0.59 7.88 19.34
C GLU A 176 0.93 7.87 19.15
N TRP A 177 1.42 7.76 17.89
CA TRP A 177 2.85 7.61 17.58
C TRP A 177 3.53 8.94 17.21
N GLY A 178 2.75 9.99 16.96
CA GLY A 178 3.26 11.33 16.68
C GLY A 178 4.23 11.85 17.76
N PRO A 179 3.91 11.72 19.07
CA PRO A 179 4.82 12.11 20.14
C PRO A 179 6.17 11.37 20.16
N LEU A 180 6.23 10.19 19.49
CA LEU A 180 7.45 9.40 19.32
C LEU A 180 8.24 9.79 18.05
N GLY A 181 7.75 10.77 17.29
CA GLY A 181 8.34 11.18 16.01
C GLY A 181 8.09 10.19 14.86
N VAL A 182 7.04 9.36 14.95
CA VAL A 182 6.63 8.44 13.89
C VAL A 182 5.47 9.05 13.11
N ARG A 183 5.58 9.08 11.79
CA ARG A 183 4.52 9.57 10.89
C ARG A 183 3.75 8.38 10.30
N VAL A 184 2.44 8.48 10.29
CA VAL A 184 1.55 7.42 9.76
C VAL A 184 0.58 8.05 8.77
N ASN A 185 0.63 7.63 7.50
CA ASN A 185 -0.20 8.17 6.43
C ASN A 185 -0.80 7.06 5.56
N SER A 186 -1.77 7.39 4.75
CA SER A 186 -2.40 6.47 3.79
C SER A 186 -2.36 7.07 2.39
N ILE A 187 -2.16 6.21 1.39
CA ILE A 187 -2.30 6.56 -0.03
C ILE A 187 -3.55 5.86 -0.56
N ILE A 188 -4.39 6.60 -1.27
CA ILE A 188 -5.53 6.07 -2.02
C ILE A 188 -5.18 6.06 -3.51
N PRO A 189 -4.74 4.93 -4.09
CA PRO A 189 -4.55 4.83 -5.52
C PRO A 189 -5.90 4.84 -6.25
N GLY A 190 -5.97 5.55 -7.36
CA GLY A 190 -7.05 5.42 -8.33
C GLY A 190 -6.92 4.16 -9.20
N PRO A 191 -7.52 4.15 -10.40
CA PRO A 191 -7.34 3.08 -11.36
C PRO A 191 -5.90 3.12 -11.93
N ILE A 192 -5.06 2.16 -11.51
CA ILE A 192 -3.65 2.07 -11.86
C ILE A 192 -3.42 0.96 -12.88
N ALA A 193 -2.82 1.32 -14.02
CA ALA A 193 -2.51 0.38 -15.10
C ALA A 193 -1.60 -0.78 -14.65
N ASP A 194 -1.69 -1.91 -15.35
CA ASP A 194 -0.83 -3.09 -15.16
C ASP A 194 -0.84 -3.66 -13.73
N THR A 195 -2.00 -3.61 -13.08
CA THR A 195 -2.23 -4.20 -11.78
C THR A 195 -3.24 -5.35 -11.85
N GLU A 196 -3.09 -6.37 -11.00
CA GLU A 196 -4.09 -7.45 -10.89
C GLU A 196 -5.48 -6.92 -10.54
N GLY A 197 -5.57 -5.86 -9.74
CA GLY A 197 -6.82 -5.19 -9.40
C GLY A 197 -7.54 -4.66 -10.63
N MET A 198 -6.81 -3.94 -11.50
CA MET A 198 -7.38 -3.43 -12.77
C MET A 198 -7.74 -4.55 -13.73
N ALA A 199 -6.93 -5.60 -13.85
CA ALA A 199 -7.24 -6.74 -14.71
C ALA A 199 -8.55 -7.43 -14.32
N ARG A 200 -8.87 -7.46 -13.01
CA ARG A 200 -10.15 -8.02 -12.50
C ARG A 200 -11.34 -7.08 -12.69
N LEU A 201 -11.14 -5.77 -12.49
CA LEU A 201 -12.21 -4.76 -12.58
C LEU A 201 -12.50 -4.31 -14.02
N ALA A 202 -11.50 -4.36 -14.88
CA ALA A 202 -11.58 -3.95 -16.28
C ALA A 202 -10.92 -5.02 -17.19
N PRO A 203 -11.59 -6.17 -17.40
CA PRO A 203 -10.99 -7.35 -18.05
C PRO A 203 -10.84 -7.23 -19.57
N ASN A 204 -11.30 -6.14 -20.17
CA ASN A 204 -11.23 -5.91 -21.61
C ASN A 204 -10.89 -4.44 -21.93
N PRO A 205 -10.47 -4.13 -23.18
CA PRO A 205 -10.08 -2.77 -23.58
C PRO A 205 -11.18 -1.71 -23.40
N GLU A 206 -12.45 -2.06 -23.59
CA GLU A 206 -13.57 -1.14 -23.40
C GLU A 206 -13.75 -0.76 -21.94
N ALA A 207 -13.74 -1.74 -21.02
CA ALA A 207 -13.80 -1.49 -19.60
C ALA A 207 -12.57 -0.70 -19.10
N MET A 208 -11.40 -0.96 -19.68
CA MET A 208 -10.18 -0.21 -19.40
C MET A 208 -10.30 1.25 -19.84
N ALA A 209 -10.80 1.50 -21.06
CA ALA A 209 -11.05 2.86 -21.56
C ALA A 209 -12.11 3.58 -20.72
N LYS A 210 -13.16 2.88 -20.27
CA LYS A 210 -14.17 3.42 -19.36
C LYS A 210 -13.56 3.79 -18.01
N SER A 211 -12.68 2.95 -17.46
CA SER A 211 -11.98 3.25 -16.22
C SER A 211 -11.06 4.47 -16.37
N ALA A 212 -10.33 4.60 -17.47
CA ALA A 212 -9.53 5.78 -17.78
C ALA A 212 -10.38 7.05 -17.81
N LYS A 213 -11.49 7.04 -18.56
CA LYS A 213 -12.44 8.17 -18.65
C LYS A 213 -13.17 8.45 -17.33
N SER A 214 -13.08 7.55 -16.34
CA SER A 214 -13.72 7.76 -15.04
C SER A 214 -13.00 8.75 -14.14
N THR A 215 -11.76 9.07 -14.44
CA THR A 215 -11.00 10.07 -13.70
C THR A 215 -11.08 11.44 -14.38
N PRO A 216 -11.03 12.56 -13.65
CA PRO A 216 -10.89 13.89 -14.22
C PRO A 216 -9.69 14.03 -15.17
N MET A 217 -8.57 13.35 -14.88
CA MET A 217 -7.40 13.34 -15.76
C MET A 217 -7.56 12.46 -17.01
N GLN A 218 -8.66 11.73 -17.16
CA GLN A 218 -9.04 10.91 -18.31
C GLN A 218 -7.98 9.87 -18.74
N ARG A 219 -7.24 9.38 -17.79
CA ARG A 219 -6.24 8.31 -17.97
C ARG A 219 -6.15 7.43 -16.75
N LEU A 220 -5.58 6.25 -16.92
CA LEU A 220 -5.11 5.45 -15.81
C LEU A 220 -3.84 6.09 -15.21
N GLY A 221 -3.66 5.94 -13.90
CA GLY A 221 -2.39 6.21 -13.26
C GLY A 221 -1.39 5.10 -13.53
N THR A 222 -0.13 5.36 -13.24
CA THR A 222 0.96 4.38 -13.28
C THR A 222 1.35 3.95 -11.88
N LYS A 223 1.98 2.78 -11.78
CA LYS A 223 2.56 2.30 -10.51
C LYS A 223 3.66 3.25 -10.01
N ASP A 224 4.40 3.87 -10.93
CA ASP A 224 5.44 4.85 -10.62
C ASP A 224 4.88 6.10 -9.94
N GLU A 225 3.75 6.62 -10.40
CA GLU A 225 3.12 7.81 -9.77
C GLU A 225 2.74 7.55 -8.30
N VAL A 226 2.26 6.35 -7.99
CA VAL A 226 1.97 5.96 -6.60
C VAL A 226 3.26 5.73 -5.81
N ALA A 227 4.27 5.12 -6.43
CA ALA A 227 5.55 4.88 -5.79
C ALA A 227 6.33 6.18 -5.51
N ASP A 228 6.22 7.18 -6.37
CA ASP A 228 6.82 8.50 -6.17
C ASP A 228 6.15 9.25 -5.00
N LEU A 229 4.83 9.17 -4.86
CA LEU A 229 4.15 9.70 -3.67
C LEU A 229 4.58 8.97 -2.38
N ALA A 230 4.72 7.63 -2.43
CA ALA A 230 5.22 6.88 -1.30
C ALA A 230 6.66 7.29 -0.93
N LEU A 231 7.54 7.46 -1.91
CA LEU A 231 8.91 7.95 -1.69
C LEU A 231 8.92 9.35 -1.05
N PHE A 232 8.08 10.27 -1.55
CA PHE A 232 7.92 11.60 -0.94
C PHE A 232 7.51 11.49 0.53
N LEU A 233 6.49 10.69 0.84
CA LEU A 233 6.01 10.51 2.21
C LEU A 233 7.03 9.84 3.13
N CYS A 234 7.98 9.06 2.59
CA CYS A 234 9.08 8.47 3.34
C CYS A 234 10.26 9.42 3.54
N SER A 235 10.31 10.54 2.84
CA SER A 235 11.40 11.51 2.91
C SER A 235 11.18 12.59 3.98
N ASP A 236 12.23 13.33 4.27
CA ASP A 236 12.19 14.48 5.19
C ASP A 236 11.35 15.65 4.63
N ALA A 237 11.10 15.69 3.32
CA ALA A 237 10.21 16.67 2.71
C ALA A 237 8.75 16.54 3.23
N ALA A 238 8.38 15.38 3.76
CA ALA A 238 7.08 15.13 4.36
C ALA A 238 7.11 15.14 5.91
N ALA A 239 8.13 15.75 6.54
CA ALA A 239 8.36 15.69 7.97
C ALA A 239 7.18 16.21 8.84
N TYR A 240 6.32 17.07 8.29
CA TYR A 240 5.15 17.61 9.00
C TYR A 240 3.82 17.00 8.51
N ILE A 241 3.86 15.87 7.80
CA ILE A 241 2.67 15.18 7.28
C ILE A 241 2.46 13.87 8.04
N THR A 242 1.41 13.82 8.86
CA THR A 242 0.96 12.60 9.57
C THR A 242 -0.56 12.59 9.69
N GLY A 243 -1.18 11.40 9.70
CA GLY A 243 -2.63 11.20 9.74
C GLY A 243 -3.35 11.53 8.42
N ALA A 244 -2.60 11.84 7.37
CA ALA A 244 -3.17 12.21 6.08
C ALA A 244 -3.60 10.97 5.28
N ILE A 245 -4.77 11.08 4.67
CA ILE A 245 -5.31 10.11 3.70
C ILE A 245 -5.24 10.79 2.33
N ILE A 246 -4.28 10.40 1.50
CA ILE A 246 -3.89 11.17 0.31
C ILE A 246 -4.30 10.42 -0.97
N PRO A 247 -5.27 10.93 -1.74
CA PRO A 247 -5.60 10.39 -3.05
C PRO A 247 -4.46 10.59 -4.06
N CYS A 248 -4.09 9.50 -4.76
CA CYS A 248 -3.24 9.48 -5.94
C CYS A 248 -4.05 8.81 -7.07
N ASP A 249 -5.10 9.48 -7.54
CA ASP A 249 -6.24 8.87 -8.20
C ASP A 249 -6.74 9.61 -9.46
N GLY A 250 -5.99 10.60 -9.93
CA GLY A 250 -6.38 11.43 -11.07
C GLY A 250 -7.65 12.26 -10.82
N GLY A 251 -7.99 12.52 -9.55
CA GLY A 251 -9.15 13.28 -9.13
C GLY A 251 -10.43 12.45 -8.98
N LEU A 252 -10.36 11.12 -9.05
CA LEU A 252 -11.53 10.23 -8.97
C LEU A 252 -12.37 10.47 -7.71
N CYS A 253 -11.74 10.62 -6.56
CA CYS A 253 -12.42 10.85 -5.28
C CYS A 253 -13.17 12.18 -5.19
N LEU A 254 -12.95 13.13 -6.12
CA LEU A 254 -13.67 14.40 -6.16
C LEU A 254 -15.06 14.27 -6.82
N LEU A 255 -15.29 13.19 -7.57
CA LEU A 255 -16.54 13.01 -8.34
C LEU A 255 -17.69 12.46 -7.50
N GLY A 256 -17.45 12.09 -6.23
CA GLY A 256 -18.47 11.53 -5.34
C GLY A 256 -19.00 10.16 -5.80
N ALA A 257 -20.10 9.72 -5.17
CA ALA A 257 -20.77 8.45 -5.51
C ALA A 257 -21.63 8.54 -6.78
N GLY A 258 -21.82 9.72 -7.34
CA GLY A 258 -22.65 9.96 -8.53
C GLY A 258 -21.93 10.85 -9.54
N ARG A 259 -21.80 10.36 -10.77
CA ARG A 259 -21.38 11.17 -11.92
C ARG A 259 -22.58 12.02 -12.38
N VAL A 260 -22.85 13.12 -11.71
CA VAL A 260 -23.79 14.09 -12.22
C VAL A 260 -23.11 14.84 -13.37
N GLY A 261 -23.49 14.55 -14.61
CA GLY A 261 -23.09 15.31 -15.79
C GLY A 261 -21.88 14.76 -16.58
N ALA A 262 -21.54 13.48 -16.47
CA ALA A 262 -20.44 12.88 -17.24
C ALA A 262 -20.80 12.53 -18.71
N ASP A 263 -22.00 12.87 -19.17
CA ASP A 263 -22.42 12.74 -20.56
C ASP A 263 -22.36 14.13 -21.28
N ARG A 264 -21.23 14.82 -21.16
CA ARG A 264 -20.94 16.00 -21.97
C ARG A 264 -19.75 15.77 -22.86
#